data_dc70cb60ac02166d621072cd196e4f24
#
_entry.id   dc70cb60ac02166d621072cd196e4f24
#
_cell.length_a   1.000
_cell.length_b   1.000
_cell.length_c   1.000
_cell.angle_alpha   90.00
_cell.angle_beta   90.00
_cell.angle_gamma   90.00
#
_symmetry.space_group_name_H-M   'P 1'
#
loop_
_entity.id
_entity.type
_entity.pdbx_description
1 polymer ?
#
loop_
_entity_poly.entity_id
_entity_poly.type
_entity_poly.pdbx_seq_one_letter_code
_entity_poly.pdbx_strand_id
1 'polypeptide(L)'
;MARDPRLPLSLRRRFVTPEGVDLQLELGSAGTRAAAFVLDMMMTLGILIGATVAVFFLLRGRHGPAQGQVLMILWLLGSFALRNGWFILWEMGGRGATPGKRISGLRVVARDGARLTGGAVVARNAMREVEVFLPLSFLGAHAAGGTADAFLTIFSLAWSGIFLLFPLFNRDRLRVGDLIAGTWVVRTARARLAGDLVAPHPRSRRVFPEAALALYGEFELQTLEEVLRGGRAESLAVVADAIRAKTGMVPDGDDAGFLADYYAALCARLERGMLMGRRRADKFAGVARR
;
A
#
# COMPACT_ATOMS: atom_id res chain seq x y z
N MET A 1 -6.64 -1.07 12.77
CA MET A 1 -6.05 -1.69 11.55
C MET A 1 -6.75 -3.02 11.33
N ALA A 2 -7.68 -3.11 10.36
CA ALA A 2 -8.47 -4.32 10.12
C ALA A 2 -7.54 -5.47 9.71
N ARG A 3 -7.63 -6.60 10.39
CA ARG A 3 -6.93 -7.85 10.08
C ARG A 3 -7.42 -8.35 8.71
N ASP A 4 -6.55 -8.46 7.71
CA ASP A 4 -6.86 -9.29 6.53
C ASP A 4 -6.70 -10.76 6.96
N PRO A 5 -7.81 -11.54 7.09
CA PRO A 5 -7.76 -12.92 7.57
C PRO A 5 -7.09 -13.88 6.58
N ARG A 6 -6.78 -13.42 5.37
CA ARG A 6 -6.21 -14.23 4.29
C ARG A 6 -4.69 -14.32 4.30
N LEU A 7 -4.00 -13.53 5.15
CA LEU A 7 -2.55 -13.56 5.22
C LEU A 7 -2.06 -14.44 6.37
N PRO A 8 -1.18 -15.40 6.11
CA PRO A 8 -0.58 -16.19 7.16
C PRO A 8 0.22 -15.28 8.10
N LEU A 9 0.05 -15.49 9.41
CA LEU A 9 0.78 -14.78 10.48
C LEU A 9 2.31 -14.77 10.27
N SER A 10 2.83 -15.73 9.49
CA SER A 10 4.23 -15.87 9.13
C SER A 10 4.79 -14.70 8.28
N LEU A 11 3.94 -13.89 7.61
CA LEU A 11 4.37 -12.77 6.77
C LEU A 11 4.35 -11.41 7.49
N ARG A 12 4.01 -11.37 8.78
CA ARG A 12 4.08 -10.16 9.59
C ARG A 12 5.46 -10.00 10.20
N ARG A 13 6.00 -8.78 10.13
CA ARG A 13 7.28 -8.42 10.72
C ARG A 13 7.13 -7.18 11.56
N ARG A 14 7.77 -7.23 12.71
CA ARG A 14 7.94 -6.08 13.57
C ARG A 14 8.93 -5.11 12.91
N PHE A 15 8.55 -3.86 12.84
CA PHE A 15 9.35 -2.80 12.24
C PHE A 15 9.33 -1.60 13.17
N VAL A 16 10.48 -1.27 13.73
CA VAL A 16 10.61 -0.12 14.62
C VAL A 16 11.16 1.04 13.77
N THR A 17 10.41 2.14 13.71
CA THR A 17 10.86 3.36 13.03
C THR A 17 11.97 4.03 13.84
N PRO A 18 12.77 4.93 13.24
CA PRO A 18 13.79 5.70 13.99
C PRO A 18 13.21 6.46 15.18
N GLU A 19 11.92 6.84 15.10
CA GLU A 19 11.19 7.53 16.17
C GLU A 19 10.71 6.57 17.29
N GLY A 20 11.06 5.28 17.21
CA GLY A 20 10.69 4.28 18.22
C GLY A 20 9.27 3.71 18.09
N VAL A 21 8.54 4.03 17.01
CA VAL A 21 7.19 3.50 16.79
C VAL A 21 7.25 2.07 16.27
N ASP A 22 6.56 1.16 16.95
CA ASP A 22 6.45 -0.25 16.56
C ASP A 22 5.33 -0.43 15.51
N LEU A 23 5.72 -0.61 14.27
CA LEU A 23 4.81 -0.90 13.16
C LEU A 23 4.86 -2.38 12.81
N GLN A 24 3.70 -3.00 12.68
CA GLN A 24 3.60 -4.36 12.15
C GLN A 24 3.41 -4.30 10.63
N LEU A 25 4.48 -4.55 9.89
CA LEU A 25 4.45 -4.58 8.44
C LEU A 25 4.05 -5.97 7.92
N GLU A 26 3.23 -5.98 6.89
CA GLU A 26 2.89 -7.20 6.17
C GLU A 26 3.76 -7.33 4.91
N LEU A 27 4.54 -8.41 4.84
CA LEU A 27 5.34 -8.71 3.66
C LEU A 27 4.46 -9.11 2.48
N GLY A 28 4.84 -8.67 1.28
CA GLY A 28 4.17 -9.09 0.05
C GLY A 28 4.35 -10.58 -0.21
N SER A 29 3.28 -11.31 -0.52
CA SER A 29 3.36 -12.71 -0.91
C SER A 29 4.16 -12.88 -2.20
N ALA A 30 4.72 -14.07 -2.43
CA ALA A 30 5.47 -14.36 -3.67
C ALA A 30 4.59 -14.15 -4.91
N GLY A 31 3.33 -14.58 -4.87
CA GLY A 31 2.39 -14.39 -5.99
C GLY A 31 2.09 -12.92 -6.29
N THR A 32 1.83 -12.08 -5.28
CA THR A 32 1.59 -10.64 -5.51
C THR A 32 2.84 -9.92 -6.03
N ARG A 33 4.04 -10.35 -5.62
CA ARG A 33 5.31 -9.81 -6.13
C ARG A 33 5.57 -10.24 -7.58
N ALA A 34 5.26 -11.49 -7.92
CA ALA A 34 5.34 -12.00 -9.29
C ALA A 34 4.35 -11.26 -10.20
N ALA A 35 3.10 -11.08 -9.80
CA ALA A 35 2.09 -10.33 -10.54
C ALA A 35 2.54 -8.87 -10.78
N ALA A 36 3.07 -8.20 -9.76
CA ALA A 36 3.62 -6.85 -9.90
C ALA A 36 4.76 -6.78 -10.91
N PHE A 37 5.67 -7.77 -10.88
CA PHE A 37 6.78 -7.86 -11.83
C PHE A 37 6.29 -8.09 -13.27
N VAL A 38 5.33 -9.00 -13.47
CA VAL A 38 4.73 -9.25 -14.78
C VAL A 38 4.06 -7.99 -15.34
N LEU A 39 3.31 -7.24 -14.50
CA LEU A 39 2.71 -5.97 -14.91
C LEU A 39 3.77 -4.95 -15.34
N ASP A 40 4.85 -4.80 -14.58
CA ASP A 40 5.96 -3.91 -14.94
C ASP A 40 6.62 -4.36 -16.25
N MET A 41 6.81 -5.67 -16.46
CA MET A 41 7.34 -6.23 -17.71
C MET A 41 6.43 -5.93 -18.90
N MET A 42 5.13 -6.12 -18.75
CA MET A 42 4.16 -5.81 -19.81
C MET A 42 4.18 -4.32 -20.19
N MET A 43 4.26 -3.43 -19.18
CA MET A 43 4.37 -1.98 -19.43
C MET A 43 5.66 -1.63 -20.16
N THR A 44 6.80 -2.17 -19.70
CA THR A 44 8.12 -1.92 -20.30
C THR A 44 8.18 -2.47 -21.72
N LEU A 45 7.65 -3.68 -21.95
CA LEU A 45 7.57 -4.28 -23.28
C LEU A 45 6.66 -3.47 -24.22
N GLY A 46 5.51 -3.01 -23.73
CA GLY A 46 4.60 -2.14 -24.51
C GLY A 46 5.27 -0.84 -24.94
N ILE A 47 6.02 -0.19 -24.04
CA ILE A 47 6.80 1.01 -24.36
C ILE A 47 7.88 0.69 -25.40
N LEU A 48 8.59 -0.42 -25.24
CA LEU A 48 9.64 -0.84 -26.18
C LEU A 48 9.08 -1.13 -27.56
N ILE A 49 7.97 -1.85 -27.66
CA ILE A 49 7.28 -2.13 -28.93
C ILE A 49 6.83 -0.82 -29.57
N GLY A 50 6.17 0.06 -28.81
CA GLY A 50 5.73 1.36 -29.30
C GLY A 50 6.88 2.22 -29.82
N ALA A 51 8.00 2.27 -29.09
CA ALA A 51 9.21 2.98 -29.50
C ALA A 51 9.80 2.37 -30.79
N THR A 52 9.87 1.04 -30.89
CA THR A 52 10.36 0.34 -32.05
C THR A 52 9.52 0.64 -33.30
N VAL A 53 8.19 0.58 -33.15
CA VAL A 53 7.25 0.92 -34.24
C VAL A 53 7.39 2.38 -34.66
N ALA A 54 7.49 3.29 -33.70
CA ALA A 54 7.67 4.72 -33.97
C ALA A 54 8.98 4.97 -34.74
N VAL A 55 10.11 4.37 -34.28
CA VAL A 55 11.39 4.47 -34.95
C VAL A 55 11.33 3.89 -36.38
N PHE A 56 10.69 2.74 -36.56
CA PHE A 56 10.50 2.13 -37.86
C PHE A 56 9.77 3.06 -38.84
N PHE A 57 8.66 3.68 -38.42
CA PHE A 57 7.91 4.60 -39.28
C PHE A 57 8.64 5.91 -39.56
N LEU A 58 9.36 6.48 -38.60
CA LEU A 58 10.15 7.70 -38.75
C LEU A 58 11.30 7.52 -39.75
N LEU A 59 11.82 6.30 -39.81
CA LEU A 59 13.01 5.98 -40.57
C LEU A 59 12.69 5.29 -41.89
N ARG A 60 11.44 4.95 -42.17
CA ARG A 60 11.00 4.29 -43.40
C ARG A 60 11.41 5.10 -44.64
N GLY A 61 12.28 4.53 -45.46
CA GLY A 61 12.75 5.13 -46.73
C GLY A 61 14.01 6.00 -46.63
N ARG A 62 14.71 6.07 -45.52
CA ARG A 62 15.86 6.97 -45.29
C ARG A 62 17.21 6.28 -44.98
N HIS A 63 17.38 4.95 -45.21
CA HIS A 63 18.54 4.27 -44.64
C HIS A 63 19.50 3.70 -45.65
N GLY A 64 20.80 4.02 -45.42
CA GLY A 64 21.94 3.23 -45.85
C GLY A 64 22.34 2.20 -44.77
N PRO A 65 23.17 1.17 -45.12
CA PRO A 65 23.56 0.09 -44.20
C PRO A 65 24.25 0.58 -42.93
N ALA A 66 25.03 1.65 -42.98
CA ALA A 66 25.69 2.24 -41.81
C ALA A 66 24.69 2.86 -40.81
N GLN A 67 23.62 3.46 -41.31
CA GLN A 67 22.58 4.04 -40.45
C GLN A 67 21.78 2.96 -39.70
N GLY A 68 21.55 1.79 -40.33
CA GLY A 68 20.90 0.65 -39.71
C GLY A 68 21.67 0.12 -38.49
N GLN A 69 23.01 0.04 -38.60
CA GLN A 69 23.87 -0.39 -37.47
C GLN A 69 23.81 0.58 -36.29
N VAL A 70 23.91 1.89 -36.55
CA VAL A 70 23.83 2.91 -35.50
C VAL A 70 22.47 2.83 -34.79
N LEU A 71 21.39 2.68 -35.54
CA LEU A 71 20.05 2.55 -34.96
C LEU A 71 19.89 1.29 -34.12
N MET A 72 20.44 0.17 -34.54
CA MET A 72 20.45 -1.06 -33.77
C MET A 72 21.19 -0.89 -32.44
N ILE A 73 22.35 -0.22 -32.47
CA ILE A 73 23.11 0.08 -31.24
C ILE A 73 22.29 0.98 -30.30
N LEU A 74 21.72 2.06 -30.83
CA LEU A 74 20.89 2.98 -30.04
C LEU A 74 19.64 2.28 -29.47
N TRP A 75 19.03 1.39 -30.25
CA TRP A 75 17.89 0.58 -29.78
C TRP A 75 18.29 -0.39 -28.65
N LEU A 76 19.44 -1.08 -28.79
CA LEU A 76 19.96 -1.96 -27.75
C LEU A 76 20.27 -1.20 -26.44
N LEU A 77 20.95 -0.07 -26.54
CA LEU A 77 21.27 0.78 -25.40
C LEU A 77 19.99 1.37 -24.79
N GLY A 78 19.06 1.84 -25.62
CA GLY A 78 17.78 2.38 -25.18
C GLY A 78 16.92 1.33 -24.47
N SER A 79 16.85 0.11 -25.00
CA SER A 79 16.12 -1.00 -24.38
C SER A 79 16.73 -1.42 -23.04
N PHE A 80 18.06 -1.45 -22.95
CA PHE A 80 18.77 -1.72 -21.71
C PHE A 80 18.52 -0.60 -20.68
N ALA A 81 18.64 0.65 -21.09
CA ALA A 81 18.39 1.82 -20.24
C ALA A 81 16.93 1.87 -19.77
N LEU A 82 15.96 1.60 -20.63
CA LEU A 82 14.54 1.53 -20.29
C LEU A 82 14.29 0.43 -19.28
N ARG A 83 14.77 -0.78 -19.53
CA ARG A 83 14.57 -1.93 -18.65
C ARG A 83 15.11 -1.72 -17.23
N ASN A 84 16.34 -1.19 -17.12
CA ASN A 84 16.96 -0.94 -15.83
C ASN A 84 16.45 0.37 -15.20
N GLY A 85 16.40 1.44 -16.00
CA GLY A 85 15.95 2.76 -15.56
C GLY A 85 14.51 2.75 -15.06
N TRP A 86 13.60 2.00 -15.70
CA TRP A 86 12.22 1.86 -15.24
C TRP A 86 12.14 1.52 -13.76
N PHE A 87 12.79 0.46 -13.36
CA PHE A 87 12.72 0.01 -11.96
C PHE A 87 13.48 0.93 -11.00
N ILE A 88 14.66 1.38 -11.40
CA ILE A 88 15.51 2.25 -10.56
C ILE A 88 14.79 3.57 -10.31
N LEU A 89 14.31 4.26 -11.34
CA LEU A 89 13.69 5.57 -11.23
C LEU A 89 12.39 5.53 -10.40
N TRP A 90 11.54 4.53 -10.65
CA TRP A 90 10.30 4.40 -9.90
C TRP A 90 10.52 3.98 -8.44
N GLU A 91 11.51 3.14 -8.14
CA GLU A 91 11.82 2.72 -6.78
C GLU A 91 12.59 3.79 -5.99
N MET A 92 13.40 4.61 -6.65
CA MET A 92 14.04 5.80 -6.04
C MET A 92 13.05 6.92 -5.75
N GLY A 93 11.91 6.94 -6.42
CA GLY A 93 10.85 7.91 -6.15
C GLY A 93 10.32 7.79 -4.73
N GLY A 94 9.73 8.88 -4.20
CA GLY A 94 9.26 8.98 -2.80
C GLY A 94 8.27 7.91 -2.33
N ARG A 95 7.71 7.11 -3.24
CA ARG A 95 6.82 5.98 -2.90
C ARG A 95 7.52 4.63 -2.84
N GLY A 96 8.78 4.51 -3.27
CA GLY A 96 9.54 3.25 -3.28
C GLY A 96 8.84 2.11 -4.04
N ALA A 97 8.12 2.41 -5.12
CA ALA A 97 7.30 1.43 -5.82
C ALA A 97 7.16 1.74 -7.30
N THR A 98 7.38 0.72 -8.15
CA THR A 98 7.07 0.73 -9.58
C THR A 98 5.55 0.80 -9.83
N PRO A 99 5.08 1.17 -11.04
CA PRO A 99 3.66 1.15 -11.37
C PRO A 99 2.99 -0.21 -11.11
N GLY A 100 3.60 -1.32 -11.51
CA GLY A 100 3.08 -2.66 -11.22
C GLY A 100 2.97 -2.97 -9.73
N LYS A 101 3.95 -2.54 -8.92
CA LYS A 101 3.90 -2.65 -7.46
C LYS A 101 2.81 -1.78 -6.84
N ARG A 102 2.59 -0.57 -7.37
CA ARG A 102 1.51 0.32 -6.90
C ARG A 102 0.13 -0.28 -7.14
N ILE A 103 -0.09 -0.85 -8.33
CA ILE A 103 -1.33 -1.54 -8.68
C ILE A 103 -1.55 -2.73 -7.75
N SER A 104 -0.48 -3.50 -7.47
CA SER A 104 -0.53 -4.66 -6.56
C SER A 104 -0.51 -4.29 -5.07
N GLY A 105 -0.52 -3.00 -4.71
CA GLY A 105 -0.48 -2.54 -3.32
C GLY A 105 0.83 -2.89 -2.61
N LEU A 106 1.96 -2.84 -3.31
CA LEU A 106 3.28 -3.15 -2.78
C LEU A 106 4.20 -1.92 -2.79
N ARG A 107 5.12 -1.86 -1.83
CA ARG A 107 6.22 -0.90 -1.81
C ARG A 107 7.50 -1.52 -1.24
N VAL A 108 8.63 -0.93 -1.56
CA VAL A 108 9.94 -1.30 -1.03
C VAL A 108 10.27 -0.40 0.16
N VAL A 109 10.77 -1.00 1.22
CA VAL A 109 11.27 -0.31 2.42
C VAL A 109 12.62 -0.89 2.83
N ALA A 110 13.46 -0.10 3.47
CA ALA A 110 14.69 -0.59 4.09
C ALA A 110 14.35 -1.41 5.34
N ARG A 111 15.12 -2.48 5.61
CA ARG A 111 14.89 -3.39 6.76
C ARG A 111 15.19 -2.76 8.11
N ASP A 112 16.13 -1.82 8.13
CA ASP A 112 16.61 -1.13 9.32
C ASP A 112 15.75 0.03 9.78
N GLY A 113 14.65 0.32 9.09
CA GLY A 113 13.78 1.44 9.40
C GLY A 113 14.23 2.77 8.80
N ALA A 114 15.39 2.83 8.19
CA ALA A 114 15.89 4.03 7.54
C ALA A 114 15.17 4.32 6.21
N ARG A 115 15.50 5.46 5.60
CA ARG A 115 15.03 5.76 4.25
C ARG A 115 15.68 4.82 3.24
N LEU A 116 14.92 4.39 2.26
CA LEU A 116 15.45 3.59 1.15
C LEU A 116 16.52 4.39 0.39
N THR A 117 17.75 3.87 0.38
CA THR A 117 18.88 4.54 -0.27
C THR A 117 18.94 4.20 -1.77
N GLY A 118 19.50 5.13 -2.56
CA GLY A 118 19.73 4.88 -4.00
C GLY A 118 20.65 3.68 -4.23
N GLY A 119 21.68 3.50 -3.39
CA GLY A 119 22.57 2.33 -3.46
C GLY A 119 21.84 1.00 -3.27
N ALA A 120 20.93 0.91 -2.29
CA ALA A 120 20.09 -0.27 -2.11
C ALA A 120 19.17 -0.53 -3.31
N VAL A 121 18.58 0.52 -3.91
CA VAL A 121 17.76 0.39 -5.11
C VAL A 121 18.59 -0.10 -6.30
N VAL A 122 19.79 0.44 -6.51
CA VAL A 122 20.67 0.01 -7.59
C VAL A 122 21.11 -1.44 -7.37
N ALA A 123 21.58 -1.80 -6.18
CA ALA A 123 22.05 -3.16 -5.87
C ALA A 123 20.96 -4.22 -6.12
N ARG A 124 19.73 -3.99 -5.64
CA ARG A 124 18.63 -4.94 -5.85
C ARG A 124 18.19 -5.06 -7.32
N ASN A 125 18.35 -3.99 -8.10
CA ASN A 125 18.01 -3.98 -9.52
C ASN A 125 19.14 -4.57 -10.39
N ALA A 126 20.40 -4.38 -10.02
CA ALA A 126 21.55 -5.05 -10.63
C ALA A 126 21.47 -6.58 -10.42
N MET A 127 21.14 -7.03 -9.21
CA MET A 127 20.93 -8.46 -8.96
C MET A 127 19.80 -9.04 -9.80
N ARG A 128 18.73 -8.31 -10.06
CA ARG A 128 17.67 -8.76 -10.97
C ARG A 128 18.17 -8.98 -12.39
N GLU A 129 19.12 -8.18 -12.85
CA GLU A 129 19.75 -8.38 -14.15
C GLU A 129 20.44 -9.74 -14.22
N VAL A 130 21.18 -10.11 -13.18
CA VAL A 130 21.86 -11.40 -13.08
C VAL A 130 20.90 -12.56 -12.83
N GLU A 131 19.89 -12.38 -11.99
CA GLU A 131 18.94 -13.43 -11.61
C GLU A 131 18.00 -13.83 -12.74
N VAL A 132 17.53 -12.86 -13.55
CA VAL A 132 16.44 -13.05 -14.49
C VAL A 132 16.83 -12.73 -15.92
N PHE A 133 17.35 -11.52 -16.16
CA PHE A 133 17.50 -11.03 -17.52
C PHE A 133 18.69 -11.60 -18.26
N LEU A 134 19.81 -11.80 -17.60
CA LEU A 134 21.01 -12.36 -18.22
C LEU A 134 20.76 -13.77 -18.77
N PRO A 135 20.23 -14.73 -17.99
CA PRO A 135 19.95 -16.06 -18.51
C PRO A 135 18.86 -16.06 -19.59
N LEU A 136 17.81 -15.21 -19.44
CA LEU A 136 16.77 -15.09 -20.48
C LEU A 136 17.30 -14.50 -21.77
N SER A 137 18.17 -13.48 -21.71
CA SER A 137 18.80 -12.88 -22.88
C SER A 137 19.71 -13.88 -23.59
N PHE A 138 20.41 -14.70 -22.82
CA PHE A 138 21.27 -15.76 -23.35
C PHE A 138 20.46 -16.84 -24.08
N LEU A 139 19.38 -17.33 -23.44
CA LEU A 139 18.44 -18.26 -24.07
C LEU A 139 17.85 -17.70 -25.36
N GLY A 140 17.41 -16.44 -25.35
CA GLY A 140 16.84 -15.77 -26.52
C GLY A 140 17.83 -15.65 -27.68
N ALA A 141 19.08 -15.28 -27.39
CA ALA A 141 20.12 -15.16 -28.41
C ALA A 141 20.47 -16.52 -29.07
N HIS A 142 20.59 -17.57 -28.28
CA HIS A 142 20.86 -18.92 -28.78
C HIS A 142 19.68 -19.52 -29.56
N ALA A 143 18.44 -19.28 -29.08
CA ALA A 143 17.25 -19.70 -29.81
C ALA A 143 17.14 -19.03 -31.18
N ALA A 144 17.45 -17.73 -31.27
CA ALA A 144 17.43 -16.97 -32.50
C ALA A 144 18.56 -17.38 -33.49
N GLY A 145 19.73 -17.77 -32.95
CA GLY A 145 20.89 -18.20 -33.76
C GLY A 145 20.82 -19.66 -34.22
N GLY A 146 19.79 -20.44 -33.83
CA GLY A 146 19.70 -21.87 -34.16
C GLY A 146 20.80 -22.74 -33.54
N THR A 147 21.56 -22.19 -32.58
CA THR A 147 22.70 -22.83 -31.91
C THR A 147 22.41 -23.23 -30.46
N ALA A 148 21.13 -23.51 -30.16
CA ALA A 148 20.74 -23.86 -28.83
C ALA A 148 21.38 -25.19 -28.41
N ASP A 149 22.46 -25.12 -27.61
CA ASP A 149 23.07 -26.26 -26.97
C ASP A 149 22.18 -26.68 -25.76
N ALA A 150 21.90 -27.98 -25.70
CA ALA A 150 21.08 -28.54 -24.62
C ALA A 150 21.65 -28.24 -23.22
N PHE A 151 22.99 -28.28 -23.07
CA PHE A 151 23.65 -27.96 -21.81
C PHE A 151 23.38 -26.50 -21.40
N LEU A 152 23.59 -25.54 -22.31
CA LEU A 152 23.37 -24.12 -22.04
C LEU A 152 21.90 -23.80 -21.77
N THR A 153 20.97 -24.47 -22.45
CA THR A 153 19.53 -24.33 -22.20
C THR A 153 19.16 -24.83 -20.80
N ILE A 154 19.60 -26.04 -20.43
CA ILE A 154 19.36 -26.61 -19.10
C ILE A 154 20.01 -25.73 -18.01
N PHE A 155 21.24 -25.30 -18.21
CA PHE A 155 21.94 -24.42 -17.27
C PHE A 155 21.19 -23.09 -17.05
N SER A 156 20.76 -22.44 -18.11
CA SER A 156 20.03 -21.15 -18.02
C SER A 156 18.66 -21.31 -17.37
N LEU A 157 17.96 -22.40 -17.65
CA LEU A 157 16.67 -22.72 -17.00
C LEU A 157 16.86 -23.06 -15.53
N ALA A 158 17.89 -23.85 -15.19
CA ALA A 158 18.21 -24.19 -13.79
C ALA A 158 18.61 -22.93 -13.01
N TRP A 159 19.48 -22.09 -13.58
CA TRP A 159 19.87 -20.82 -13.00
C TRP A 159 18.65 -19.94 -12.71
N SER A 160 17.85 -19.66 -13.74
CA SER A 160 16.62 -18.86 -13.59
C SER A 160 15.65 -19.48 -12.58
N GLY A 161 15.50 -20.79 -12.60
CA GLY A 161 14.65 -21.54 -11.69
C GLY A 161 15.07 -21.40 -10.22
N ILE A 162 16.37 -21.52 -9.93
CA ILE A 162 16.91 -21.33 -8.57
C ILE A 162 16.53 -19.94 -8.04
N PHE A 163 16.79 -18.89 -8.78
CA PHE A 163 16.51 -17.52 -8.34
C PHE A 163 15.02 -17.19 -8.30
N LEU A 164 14.23 -17.73 -9.23
CA LEU A 164 12.76 -17.56 -9.25
C LEU A 164 12.11 -18.24 -8.06
N LEU A 165 12.58 -19.43 -7.69
CA LEU A 165 12.03 -20.22 -6.59
C LEU A 165 12.61 -19.81 -5.23
N PHE A 166 13.75 -19.14 -5.18
CA PHE A 166 14.42 -18.71 -3.95
C PHE A 166 13.48 -18.02 -2.93
N PRO A 167 12.56 -17.13 -3.33
CA PRO A 167 11.61 -16.53 -2.39
C PRO A 167 10.63 -17.53 -1.75
N LEU A 168 10.45 -18.71 -2.31
CA LEU A 168 9.58 -19.74 -1.74
C LEU A 168 10.23 -20.44 -0.55
N PHE A 169 11.56 -20.59 -0.58
CA PHE A 169 12.34 -21.24 0.47
C PHE A 169 12.76 -20.27 1.58
N ASN A 170 12.67 -18.96 1.34
CA ASN A 170 13.03 -17.95 2.32
C ASN A 170 11.82 -17.56 3.18
N ARG A 171 11.98 -17.56 4.52
CA ARG A 171 10.96 -17.18 5.50
C ARG A 171 10.33 -15.80 5.22
N ASP A 172 11.12 -14.86 4.71
CA ASP A 172 10.69 -13.47 4.43
C ASP A 172 10.26 -13.29 2.98
N ARG A 173 10.24 -14.37 2.18
CA ARG A 173 9.92 -14.33 0.74
C ARG A 173 10.77 -13.32 -0.04
N LEU A 174 12.03 -13.13 0.39
CA LEU A 174 12.97 -12.20 -0.24
C LEU A 174 13.63 -12.83 -1.45
N ARG A 175 13.87 -12.03 -2.51
CA ARG A 175 14.81 -12.38 -3.57
C ARG A 175 16.24 -12.16 -3.09
N VAL A 176 17.21 -12.73 -3.78
CA VAL A 176 18.62 -12.54 -3.42
C VAL A 176 18.99 -11.05 -3.48
N GLY A 177 18.53 -10.33 -4.48
CA GLY A 177 18.73 -8.88 -4.58
C GLY A 177 18.13 -8.08 -3.41
N ASP A 178 16.96 -8.48 -2.89
CA ASP A 178 16.37 -7.85 -1.70
C ASP A 178 17.21 -8.12 -0.43
N LEU A 179 17.77 -9.34 -0.35
CA LEU A 179 18.61 -9.75 0.78
C LEU A 179 19.92 -8.96 0.83
N ILE A 180 20.61 -8.85 -0.32
CA ILE A 180 21.85 -8.09 -0.46
C ILE A 180 21.64 -6.60 -0.18
N ALA A 181 20.55 -6.05 -0.69
CA ALA A 181 20.23 -4.63 -0.53
C ALA A 181 19.61 -4.29 0.85
N GLY A 182 19.39 -5.27 1.73
CA GLY A 182 18.79 -5.03 3.04
C GLY A 182 17.38 -4.46 2.97
N THR A 183 16.53 -4.90 2.03
CA THR A 183 15.21 -4.34 1.78
C THR A 183 14.08 -5.36 1.97
N TRP A 184 12.89 -4.86 2.31
CA TRP A 184 11.64 -5.63 2.31
C TRP A 184 10.68 -5.09 1.26
N VAL A 185 9.87 -5.99 0.69
CA VAL A 185 8.70 -5.62 -0.11
C VAL A 185 7.47 -5.82 0.76
N VAL A 186 6.82 -4.72 1.13
CA VAL A 186 5.69 -4.73 2.05
C VAL A 186 4.40 -4.35 1.34
N ARG A 187 3.27 -4.81 1.88
CA ARG A 187 1.94 -4.38 1.43
C ARG A 187 1.66 -2.97 1.96
N THR A 188 1.18 -2.13 1.07
CA THR A 188 0.64 -0.82 1.46
C THR A 188 -0.80 -1.05 1.87
N ALA A 189 -1.08 -1.02 3.18
CA ALA A 189 -2.44 -1.02 3.67
C ALA A 189 -3.12 0.26 3.16
N ARG A 190 -4.03 0.14 2.20
CA ARG A 190 -5.01 1.20 1.93
C ARG A 190 -6.03 1.15 3.08
N ALA A 191 -5.71 1.81 4.20
CA ALA A 191 -6.75 2.13 5.14
C ALA A 191 -7.76 3.01 4.40
N ARG A 192 -8.95 2.50 4.12
CA ARG A 192 -10.08 3.39 3.85
C ARG A 192 -10.23 4.20 5.13
N LEU A 193 -10.02 5.50 5.05
CA LEU A 193 -10.42 6.40 6.11
C LEU A 193 -11.89 6.08 6.39
N ALA A 194 -12.17 5.66 7.61
CA ALA A 194 -13.56 5.54 8.04
C ALA A 194 -14.22 6.91 7.84
N GLY A 195 -15.47 6.90 7.36
CA GLY A 195 -16.19 8.13 7.12
C GLY A 195 -16.12 9.05 8.32
N ASP A 196 -16.03 10.35 8.08
CA ASP A 196 -16.08 11.35 9.13
C ASP A 196 -17.47 11.35 9.77
N LEU A 197 -17.54 10.97 11.04
CA LEU A 197 -18.80 10.95 11.82
C LEU A 197 -19.33 12.35 12.12
N VAL A 198 -18.45 13.37 12.02
CA VAL A 198 -18.81 14.77 12.26
C VAL A 198 -19.20 15.48 10.98
N ALA A 199 -18.93 14.88 9.79
CA ALA A 199 -19.31 15.47 8.52
C ALA A 199 -20.81 15.80 8.48
N PRO A 200 -21.22 16.94 7.90
CA PRO A 200 -22.62 17.30 7.81
C PRO A 200 -23.36 16.26 6.97
N HIS A 201 -24.28 15.53 7.58
CA HIS A 201 -25.24 14.74 6.84
C HIS A 201 -26.22 15.71 6.15
N PRO A 202 -26.68 15.40 4.92
CA PRO A 202 -27.62 16.27 4.20
C PRO A 202 -29.02 16.38 4.86
N ARG A 203 -29.24 15.72 5.98
CA ARG A 203 -30.47 15.80 6.80
C ARG A 203 -30.35 16.93 7.81
N SER A 204 -31.47 17.57 8.13
CA SER A 204 -31.55 18.56 9.21
C SER A 204 -31.01 17.94 10.51
N ARG A 205 -29.94 18.52 11.07
CA ARG A 205 -29.40 18.07 12.36
C ARG A 205 -30.42 18.26 13.46
N ARG A 206 -30.63 17.21 14.25
CA ARG A 206 -31.42 17.31 15.48
C ARG A 206 -30.76 18.25 16.45
N VAL A 207 -31.56 19.10 17.10
CA VAL A 207 -31.07 20.04 18.13
C VAL A 207 -31.21 19.36 19.49
N PHE A 208 -30.11 19.30 20.22
CA PHE A 208 -30.08 18.71 21.57
C PHE A 208 -29.99 19.80 22.62
N PRO A 209 -30.77 19.75 23.69
CA PRO A 209 -30.66 20.66 24.82
C PRO A 209 -29.28 20.54 25.50
N GLU A 210 -28.73 21.64 25.99
CA GLU A 210 -27.43 21.66 26.67
C GLU A 210 -27.41 20.68 27.88
N ALA A 211 -28.50 20.54 28.59
CA ALA A 211 -28.66 19.58 29.66
C ALA A 211 -28.46 18.13 29.21
N ALA A 212 -28.99 17.77 28.05
CA ALA A 212 -28.82 16.43 27.44
C ALA A 212 -27.36 16.14 27.08
N LEU A 213 -26.67 17.12 26.48
CA LEU A 213 -25.24 17.01 26.15
C LEU A 213 -24.34 17.06 27.40
N ALA A 214 -24.82 17.63 28.51
CA ALA A 214 -24.08 17.69 29.77
C ALA A 214 -23.99 16.36 30.51
N LEU A 215 -24.76 15.35 30.11
CA LEU A 215 -24.79 14.04 30.77
C LEU A 215 -23.52 13.20 30.52
N TYR A 216 -22.83 13.42 29.41
CA TYR A 216 -21.75 12.59 28.98
C TYR A 216 -20.44 13.38 28.76
N GLY A 217 -19.30 12.68 28.87
CA GLY A 217 -17.97 13.22 28.74
C GLY A 217 -17.16 12.57 27.59
N GLU A 218 -15.85 12.72 27.68
CA GLU A 218 -14.92 12.22 26.67
C GLU A 218 -14.90 10.68 26.55
N PHE A 219 -15.04 9.99 27.69
CA PHE A 219 -15.09 8.53 27.71
C PHE A 219 -16.31 7.97 26.98
N GLU A 220 -17.49 8.53 27.25
CA GLU A 220 -18.73 8.10 26.59
C GLU A 220 -18.74 8.48 25.11
N LEU A 221 -18.09 9.60 24.73
CA LEU A 221 -17.91 9.96 23.33
C LEU A 221 -17.10 8.90 22.56
N GLN A 222 -16.00 8.40 23.12
CA GLN A 222 -15.19 7.34 22.51
C GLN A 222 -15.99 6.02 22.37
N THR A 223 -16.77 5.66 23.40
CA THR A 223 -17.63 4.48 23.35
C THR A 223 -18.70 4.61 22.25
N LEU A 224 -19.32 5.80 22.13
CA LEU A 224 -20.30 6.06 21.10
C LEU A 224 -19.70 6.02 19.69
N GLU A 225 -18.46 6.51 19.52
CA GLU A 225 -17.72 6.39 18.28
C GLU A 225 -17.50 4.91 17.88
N GLU A 226 -17.12 4.06 18.82
CA GLU A 226 -16.91 2.64 18.58
C GLU A 226 -18.22 1.94 18.15
N VAL A 227 -19.34 2.26 18.79
CA VAL A 227 -20.67 1.72 18.45
C VAL A 227 -21.11 2.16 17.06
N LEU A 228 -20.94 3.45 16.72
CA LEU A 228 -21.27 3.99 15.38
C LEU A 228 -20.41 3.36 14.30
N ARG A 229 -19.11 3.19 14.54
CA ARG A 229 -18.20 2.54 13.60
C ARG A 229 -18.47 1.04 13.45
N GLY A 230 -18.94 0.39 14.48
CA GLY A 230 -19.34 -1.02 14.48
C GLY A 230 -20.58 -1.29 13.64
N GLY A 231 -21.49 -0.33 13.50
CA GLY A 231 -22.66 -0.35 12.61
C GLY A 231 -23.67 -1.47 12.86
N ARG A 232 -23.63 -2.14 14.04
CA ARG A 232 -24.55 -3.23 14.36
C ARG A 232 -25.90 -2.64 14.81
N ALA A 233 -26.97 -2.95 14.06
CA ALA A 233 -28.30 -2.39 14.29
C ALA A 233 -28.80 -2.59 15.73
N GLU A 234 -28.59 -3.78 16.30
CA GLU A 234 -28.96 -4.10 17.69
C GLU A 234 -28.21 -3.22 18.72
N SER A 235 -26.90 -3.03 18.52
CA SER A 235 -26.10 -2.17 19.40
C SER A 235 -26.48 -0.70 19.29
N LEU A 236 -26.81 -0.24 18.06
CA LEU A 236 -27.26 1.13 17.81
C LEU A 236 -28.62 1.38 18.50
N ALA A 237 -29.58 0.46 18.39
CA ALA A 237 -30.87 0.59 19.03
C ALA A 237 -30.77 0.67 20.56
N VAL A 238 -30.01 -0.25 21.19
CA VAL A 238 -29.80 -0.26 22.65
C VAL A 238 -29.21 1.05 23.14
N VAL A 239 -28.19 1.57 22.46
CA VAL A 239 -27.51 2.81 22.87
C VAL A 239 -28.40 4.03 22.61
N ALA A 240 -29.14 4.06 21.48
CA ALA A 240 -30.07 5.13 21.18
C ALA A 240 -31.18 5.21 22.22
N ASP A 241 -31.76 4.09 22.60
CA ASP A 241 -32.80 4.03 23.63
C ASP A 241 -32.27 4.45 25.01
N ALA A 242 -31.08 4.05 25.38
CA ALA A 242 -30.44 4.47 26.63
C ALA A 242 -30.20 6.00 26.68
N ILE A 243 -29.82 6.61 25.58
CA ILE A 243 -29.65 8.07 25.50
C ILE A 243 -31.00 8.77 25.48
N ARG A 244 -32.00 8.30 24.74
CA ARG A 244 -33.35 8.87 24.70
C ARG A 244 -34.02 8.82 26.05
N ALA A 245 -33.91 7.69 26.75
CA ALA A 245 -34.47 7.55 28.12
C ALA A 245 -33.93 8.59 29.11
N LYS A 246 -32.64 8.97 28.96
CA LYS A 246 -32.04 9.99 29.85
C LYS A 246 -32.28 11.41 29.38
N THR A 247 -32.47 11.63 28.09
CA THR A 247 -32.67 12.97 27.51
C THR A 247 -34.12 13.34 27.33
N GLY A 248 -35.07 12.40 27.55
CA GLY A 248 -36.49 12.61 27.35
C GLY A 248 -36.91 12.75 25.88
N MET A 249 -36.09 12.30 24.93
CA MET A 249 -36.38 12.42 23.51
C MET A 249 -37.20 11.26 22.98
N VAL A 250 -38.14 11.55 22.07
CA VAL A 250 -39.05 10.55 21.50
C VAL A 250 -38.35 9.78 20.39
N PRO A 251 -38.53 8.45 20.29
CA PRO A 251 -38.03 7.65 19.17
C PRO A 251 -38.63 8.09 17.84
N ASP A 252 -37.79 8.23 16.82
CA ASP A 252 -38.16 8.61 15.45
C ASP A 252 -37.88 7.51 14.42
N GLY A 253 -37.43 6.34 14.88
CA GLY A 253 -37.15 5.17 14.03
C GLY A 253 -35.80 5.22 13.30
N ASP A 254 -35.01 6.30 13.45
CA ASP A 254 -33.68 6.43 12.85
C ASP A 254 -32.60 6.47 13.96
N ASP A 255 -32.29 5.32 14.51
CA ASP A 255 -31.32 5.18 15.60
C ASP A 255 -29.92 5.58 15.19
N ALA A 256 -29.50 5.19 13.99
CA ALA A 256 -28.16 5.51 13.47
C ALA A 256 -27.99 7.02 13.25
N GLY A 257 -28.99 7.66 12.62
CA GLY A 257 -28.99 9.11 12.41
C GLY A 257 -29.09 9.88 13.73
N PHE A 258 -29.90 9.41 14.68
CA PHE A 258 -30.01 10.01 16.02
C PHE A 258 -28.63 9.98 16.74
N LEU A 259 -27.97 8.83 16.76
CA LEU A 259 -26.66 8.69 17.42
C LEU A 259 -25.57 9.49 16.72
N ALA A 260 -25.58 9.59 15.38
CA ALA A 260 -24.62 10.40 14.63
C ALA A 260 -24.81 11.90 14.92
N ASP A 261 -26.06 12.39 14.97
CA ASP A 261 -26.34 13.78 15.32
C ASP A 261 -25.97 14.09 16.77
N TYR A 262 -26.25 13.16 17.70
CA TYR A 262 -25.87 13.31 19.10
C TYR A 262 -24.35 13.34 19.28
N TYR A 263 -23.63 12.43 18.61
CA TYR A 263 -22.17 12.41 18.59
C TYR A 263 -21.58 13.74 18.12
N ALA A 264 -22.07 14.26 16.99
CA ALA A 264 -21.58 15.52 16.43
C ALA A 264 -21.86 16.71 17.39
N ALA A 265 -23.03 16.74 18.01
CA ALA A 265 -23.39 17.79 18.97
C ALA A 265 -22.53 17.70 20.26
N LEU A 266 -22.26 16.48 20.75
CA LEU A 266 -21.41 16.25 21.91
C LEU A 266 -19.94 16.63 21.64
N CYS A 267 -19.41 16.29 20.45
CA CYS A 267 -18.09 16.76 20.00
C CYS A 267 -17.98 18.28 20.04
N ALA A 268 -18.90 18.98 19.39
CA ALA A 268 -18.91 20.43 19.34
C ALA A 268 -19.01 21.10 20.72
N ARG A 269 -19.71 20.46 21.66
CA ARG A 269 -19.77 20.92 23.05
C ARG A 269 -18.45 20.73 23.79
N LEU A 270 -17.86 19.53 23.70
CA LEU A 270 -16.59 19.22 24.38
C LEU A 270 -15.44 20.06 23.83
N GLU A 271 -15.39 20.29 22.52
CA GLU A 271 -14.41 21.18 21.89
C GLU A 271 -14.51 22.61 22.41
N ARG A 272 -15.73 23.16 22.49
CA ARG A 272 -15.95 24.49 23.11
C ARG A 272 -15.52 24.53 24.57
N GLY A 273 -15.77 23.44 25.30
CA GLY A 273 -15.33 23.32 26.70
C GLY A 273 -13.81 23.31 26.82
N MET A 274 -13.09 22.59 25.96
CA MET A 274 -11.62 22.56 25.94
C MET A 274 -11.00 23.92 25.58
N LEU A 275 -11.58 24.64 24.62
CA LEU A 275 -11.15 26.01 24.28
C LEU A 275 -11.28 26.98 25.47
N MET A 276 -12.22 26.72 26.37
CA MET A 276 -12.43 27.48 27.60
C MET A 276 -11.67 26.90 28.82
N GLY A 277 -10.73 25.96 28.59
CA GLY A 277 -9.97 25.30 29.67
C GLY A 277 -10.78 24.35 30.55
N ARG A 278 -11.98 23.96 30.12
CA ARG A 278 -12.86 23.03 30.88
C ARG A 278 -12.85 21.67 30.22
N ARG A 279 -12.25 20.68 30.88
CA ARG A 279 -12.24 19.27 30.45
C ARG A 279 -13.20 18.44 31.31
N ARG A 280 -14.05 17.66 30.62
CA ARG A 280 -14.92 16.67 31.29
C ARG A 280 -14.52 15.28 30.81
N ALA A 281 -13.86 14.49 31.70
CA ALA A 281 -13.32 13.19 31.34
C ALA A 281 -14.43 12.13 31.16
N ASP A 282 -15.42 12.12 32.02
CA ASP A 282 -16.53 11.16 32.01
C ASP A 282 -17.84 11.76 32.59
N LYS A 283 -18.90 10.95 32.60
CA LYS A 283 -20.21 11.34 33.15
C LYS A 283 -20.20 11.62 34.66
N PHE A 284 -19.19 11.15 35.40
CA PHE A 284 -19.06 11.36 36.82
C PHE A 284 -18.16 12.58 37.17
N ALA A 285 -17.38 13.07 36.20
CA ALA A 285 -16.56 14.26 36.38
C ALA A 285 -17.45 15.50 36.53
N GLY A 286 -17.51 16.07 37.71
CA GLY A 286 -18.34 17.22 38.05
C GLY A 286 -19.34 16.98 39.18
N VAL A 287 -19.50 15.75 39.62
CA VAL A 287 -20.16 15.45 40.88
C VAL A 287 -19.13 15.68 41.98
N ALA A 288 -19.12 16.89 42.56
CA ALA A 288 -18.31 17.16 43.74
C ALA A 288 -18.66 16.10 44.81
N ARG A 289 -17.67 15.39 45.32
CA ARG A 289 -17.80 14.60 46.53
C ARG A 289 -18.20 15.60 47.63
N ARG A 290 -19.48 15.58 48.00
CA ARG A 290 -19.94 16.15 49.24
C ARG A 290 -19.65 15.17 50.39
#